data_a8142cc21cc49e18fc1872f30e0a921b
#
_entry.id   a8142cc21cc49e18fc1872f30e0a921b
#
_cell.length_a   1.000
_cell.length_b   1.000
_cell.length_c   1.000
_cell.angle_alpha   90.00
_cell.angle_beta   90.00
_cell.angle_gamma   90.00
#
_symmetry.space_group_name_H-M   'P 1'
#
loop_
_entity.id
_entity.type
_entity.pdbx_description
1 polymer ?
#
loop_
_entity_poly.entity_id
_entity_poly.type
_entity_poly.pdbx_seq_one_letter_code
_entity_poly.pdbx_strand_id
1 'polypeptide(L)'
;MRHTDHGWIVSCVMTEFADLWTAHRHVVRDVAYRVLGSVAEAEDVTQETYLRLLAREGDPDAAPFDDPRAWLVTVASRLAIDRLRAHEHSRRAYVGPWLPEPIVTDERTLPEDRVTLDDSVRMALLVVLEQLTPAERTAFLLHDVFDLSFDRIAEVLGSSPAAARQSASRARRRIAAHGEARFAVDPAAARRLSERFAAAASDGDLDGLVAVLATDATGWFDSGGAYPGAPTEPVRGAEQVARQFLAGVGGLGLDFRVAEVNGEPGVVVRRRDRVVSVLALEFADGRITAIHGVGNPAKLGHVR
;
A
#
# COMPACT_ATOMS: atom_id res chain seq x y z
N MET A 1 -23.03 -39.74 37.94
CA MET A 1 -22.30 -40.03 36.69
C MET A 1 -22.88 -39.15 35.61
N ARG A 2 -22.44 -37.88 35.53
CA ARG A 2 -22.70 -36.92 34.44
C ARG A 2 -21.48 -36.03 34.31
N HIS A 3 -20.46 -36.50 33.65
CA HIS A 3 -19.38 -35.71 33.11
C HIS A 3 -19.26 -36.10 31.65
N THR A 4 -19.35 -35.17 30.76
CA THR A 4 -18.83 -35.15 29.35
C THR A 4 -19.81 -34.44 28.42
N ASP A 5 -19.92 -33.12 28.46
CA ASP A 5 -20.47 -32.36 27.31
C ASP A 5 -19.77 -31.03 27.05
N HIS A 6 -18.85 -30.58 27.94
CA HIS A 6 -18.18 -29.28 27.76
C HIS A 6 -16.99 -29.32 26.79
N GLY A 7 -16.36 -30.46 26.58
CA GLY A 7 -15.16 -30.58 25.72
C GLY A 7 -15.45 -30.48 24.20
N TRP A 8 -16.61 -30.95 23.78
CA TRP A 8 -17.00 -30.94 22.35
C TRP A 8 -17.46 -29.57 21.87
N ILE A 9 -18.17 -28.82 22.73
CA ILE A 9 -18.64 -27.48 22.40
C ILE A 9 -17.47 -26.52 22.26
N VAL A 10 -16.50 -26.53 23.16
CA VAL A 10 -15.29 -25.68 23.09
C VAL A 10 -14.45 -26.01 21.86
N SER A 11 -14.29 -27.28 21.50
CA SER A 11 -13.53 -27.68 20.31
C SER A 11 -14.21 -27.26 19.01
N CYS A 12 -15.55 -27.29 18.93
CA CYS A 12 -16.29 -26.91 17.73
C CYS A 12 -16.29 -25.40 17.50
N VAL A 13 -16.45 -24.61 18.57
CA VAL A 13 -16.45 -23.15 18.52
C VAL A 13 -15.07 -22.61 18.16
N MET A 14 -13.99 -23.14 18.77
CA MET A 14 -12.61 -22.76 18.42
C MET A 14 -12.28 -23.00 16.94
N THR A 15 -12.86 -24.03 16.33
CA THR A 15 -12.68 -24.31 14.90
C THR A 15 -13.37 -23.25 14.04
N GLU A 16 -14.57 -22.85 14.40
CA GLU A 16 -15.37 -21.85 13.65
C GLU A 16 -14.69 -20.46 13.61
N PHE A 17 -14.13 -19.98 14.73
CA PHE A 17 -13.42 -18.70 14.77
C PHE A 17 -12.06 -18.75 14.06
N ALA A 18 -11.35 -19.89 14.14
CA ALA A 18 -10.12 -20.09 13.39
C ALA A 18 -10.35 -20.11 11.87
N ASP A 19 -11.44 -20.77 11.44
CA ASP A 19 -11.85 -20.80 10.03
C ASP A 19 -12.28 -19.42 9.55
N LEU A 20 -13.06 -18.69 10.36
CA LEU A 20 -13.44 -17.32 10.10
C LEU A 20 -12.22 -16.41 9.92
N TRP A 21 -11.26 -16.50 10.84
CA TRP A 21 -10.01 -15.73 10.73
C TRP A 21 -9.22 -16.08 9.47
N THR A 22 -9.04 -17.36 9.20
CA THR A 22 -8.32 -17.82 8.02
C THR A 22 -8.96 -17.33 6.72
N ALA A 23 -10.30 -17.33 6.66
CA ALA A 23 -11.05 -16.82 5.52
C ALA A 23 -10.93 -15.30 5.30
N HIS A 24 -10.73 -14.52 6.36
CA HIS A 24 -10.85 -13.06 6.29
C HIS A 24 -9.58 -12.27 6.68
N ARG A 25 -8.52 -12.92 7.20
CA ARG A 25 -7.28 -12.23 7.63
C ARG A 25 -6.67 -11.35 6.53
N HIS A 26 -6.77 -11.79 5.26
CA HIS A 26 -6.24 -11.04 4.14
C HIS A 26 -6.98 -9.70 3.93
N VAL A 27 -8.32 -9.70 4.06
CA VAL A 27 -9.12 -8.47 3.95
C VAL A 27 -8.77 -7.48 5.08
N VAL A 28 -8.53 -7.98 6.30
CA VAL A 28 -8.10 -7.16 7.44
C VAL A 28 -6.76 -6.47 7.14
N ARG A 29 -5.78 -7.23 6.66
CA ARG A 29 -4.46 -6.70 6.29
C ARG A 29 -4.57 -5.69 5.14
N ASP A 30 -5.39 -5.99 4.15
CA ASP A 30 -5.61 -5.13 2.99
C ASP A 30 -6.20 -3.77 3.38
N VAL A 31 -7.23 -3.75 4.23
CA VAL A 31 -7.81 -2.52 4.76
C VAL A 31 -6.74 -1.71 5.50
N ALA A 32 -6.01 -2.34 6.40
CA ALA A 32 -5.00 -1.68 7.21
C ALA A 32 -3.88 -1.07 6.34
N TYR A 33 -3.37 -1.83 5.36
CA TYR A 33 -2.32 -1.34 4.46
C TYR A 33 -2.78 -0.15 3.61
N ARG A 34 -3.98 -0.21 3.01
CA ARG A 34 -4.50 0.91 2.20
C ARG A 34 -4.75 2.17 3.02
N VAL A 35 -5.13 2.01 4.31
CA VAL A 35 -5.32 3.16 5.21
C VAL A 35 -3.98 3.72 5.69
N LEU A 36 -2.99 2.87 6.02
CA LEU A 36 -1.74 3.28 6.67
C LEU A 36 -0.59 3.53 5.70
N GLY A 37 -0.56 2.81 4.56
CA GLY A 37 0.57 2.82 3.62
C GLY A 37 1.84 2.18 4.18
N SER A 38 1.75 1.40 5.27
CA SER A 38 2.85 0.69 5.92
C SER A 38 2.49 -0.78 6.07
N VAL A 39 3.36 -1.66 5.59
CA VAL A 39 3.22 -3.12 5.69
C VAL A 39 3.36 -3.57 7.14
N ALA A 40 4.34 -3.00 7.86
CA ALA A 40 4.58 -3.34 9.26
C ALA A 40 3.38 -2.95 10.15
N GLU A 41 2.85 -1.74 9.99
CA GLU A 41 1.69 -1.29 10.75
C GLU A 41 0.41 -2.04 10.38
N ALA A 42 0.26 -2.42 9.11
CA ALA A 42 -0.85 -3.26 8.67
C ALA A 42 -0.81 -4.64 9.33
N GLU A 43 0.37 -5.24 9.47
CA GLU A 43 0.55 -6.50 10.18
C GLU A 43 0.18 -6.37 11.68
N ASP A 44 0.62 -5.28 12.34
CA ASP A 44 0.28 -5.00 13.73
C ASP A 44 -1.25 -4.83 13.92
N VAL A 45 -1.92 -4.11 13.00
CA VAL A 45 -3.40 -3.98 13.01
C VAL A 45 -4.06 -5.33 12.82
N THR A 46 -3.50 -6.17 11.95
CA THR A 46 -4.01 -7.51 11.70
C THR A 46 -3.94 -8.37 12.96
N GLN A 47 -2.82 -8.35 13.66
CA GLN A 47 -2.64 -9.07 14.93
C GLN A 47 -3.59 -8.55 16.02
N GLU A 48 -3.69 -7.23 16.18
CA GLU A 48 -4.60 -6.61 17.16
C GLU A 48 -6.07 -6.95 16.86
N THR A 49 -6.46 -6.98 15.59
CA THR A 49 -7.81 -7.38 15.17
C THR A 49 -8.10 -8.83 15.53
N TYR A 50 -7.11 -9.72 15.36
CA TYR A 50 -7.22 -11.12 15.79
C TYR A 50 -7.42 -11.26 17.31
N LEU A 51 -6.63 -10.53 18.10
CA LEU A 51 -6.79 -10.54 19.55
C LEU A 51 -8.18 -10.07 19.99
N ARG A 52 -8.77 -9.10 19.31
CA ARG A 52 -10.14 -8.64 19.57
C ARG A 52 -11.19 -9.68 19.16
N LEU A 53 -10.94 -10.43 18.09
CA LEU A 53 -11.79 -11.56 17.71
C LEU A 53 -11.78 -12.65 18.79
N LEU A 54 -10.61 -13.02 19.29
CA LEU A 54 -10.46 -14.00 20.37
C LEU A 54 -11.12 -13.54 21.68
N ALA A 55 -10.97 -12.25 22.03
CA ALA A 55 -11.61 -11.69 23.22
C ALA A 55 -13.14 -11.76 23.12
N ARG A 56 -13.69 -11.56 21.92
CA ARG A 56 -15.13 -11.71 21.67
C ARG A 56 -15.60 -13.15 21.75
N GLU A 57 -14.79 -14.12 21.28
CA GLU A 57 -15.07 -15.55 21.40
C GLU A 57 -15.21 -15.97 22.87
N GLY A 58 -14.36 -15.40 23.74
CA GLY A 58 -14.37 -15.68 25.19
C GLY A 58 -15.51 -14.98 25.96
N ASP A 59 -16.26 -14.11 25.31
CA ASP A 59 -17.36 -13.36 25.93
C ASP A 59 -18.71 -14.10 25.77
N PRO A 60 -19.27 -14.69 26.86
CA PRO A 60 -20.53 -15.43 26.78
C PRO A 60 -21.75 -14.56 26.46
N ASP A 61 -21.62 -13.24 26.64
CA ASP A 61 -22.71 -12.28 26.38
C ASP A 61 -22.59 -11.64 24.98
N ALA A 62 -21.58 -12.03 24.21
CA ALA A 62 -21.38 -11.50 22.85
C ALA A 62 -22.52 -11.95 21.92
N ALA A 63 -23.21 -10.98 21.31
CA ALA A 63 -24.23 -11.28 20.31
C ALA A 63 -23.59 -11.99 19.09
N PRO A 64 -24.27 -12.91 18.40
CA PRO A 64 -23.81 -13.50 17.16
C PRO A 64 -23.44 -12.44 16.13
N PHE A 65 -22.53 -12.78 15.20
CA PHE A 65 -22.22 -11.89 14.09
C PHE A 65 -23.36 -11.87 13.06
N ASP A 66 -23.86 -10.69 12.73
CA ASP A 66 -24.70 -10.53 11.54
C ASP A 66 -23.87 -10.67 10.26
N ASP A 67 -22.69 -10.04 10.24
CA ASP A 67 -21.70 -10.10 9.17
C ASP A 67 -20.29 -10.07 9.78
N PRO A 68 -19.62 -11.24 9.90
CA PRO A 68 -18.28 -11.34 10.46
C PRO A 68 -17.25 -10.55 9.68
N ARG A 69 -17.33 -10.54 8.34
CA ARG A 69 -16.42 -9.79 7.48
C ARG A 69 -16.53 -8.30 7.74
N ALA A 70 -17.74 -7.76 7.76
CA ALA A 70 -17.97 -6.34 8.02
C ALA A 70 -17.52 -5.93 9.43
N TRP A 71 -17.69 -6.81 10.42
CA TRP A 71 -17.18 -6.58 11.77
C TRP A 71 -15.64 -6.48 11.80
N LEU A 72 -14.94 -7.45 11.18
CA LEU A 72 -13.47 -7.46 11.11
C LEU A 72 -12.93 -6.21 10.39
N VAL A 73 -13.53 -5.84 9.25
CA VAL A 73 -13.18 -4.62 8.51
C VAL A 73 -13.40 -3.38 9.37
N THR A 74 -14.50 -3.32 10.14
CA THR A 74 -14.81 -2.20 11.04
C THR A 74 -13.75 -2.07 12.14
N VAL A 75 -13.37 -3.18 12.78
CA VAL A 75 -12.34 -3.19 13.84
C VAL A 75 -10.98 -2.77 13.29
N ALA A 76 -10.55 -3.38 12.18
CA ALA A 76 -9.28 -3.04 11.55
C ALA A 76 -9.22 -1.56 11.13
N SER A 77 -10.32 -1.04 10.56
CA SER A 77 -10.40 0.36 10.14
C SER A 77 -10.29 1.33 11.30
N ARG A 78 -10.95 1.06 12.43
CA ARG A 78 -10.83 1.89 13.64
C ARG A 78 -9.40 1.95 14.14
N LEU A 79 -8.75 0.78 14.24
CA LEU A 79 -7.34 0.69 14.64
C LEU A 79 -6.41 1.45 13.68
N ALA A 80 -6.62 1.27 12.37
CA ALA A 80 -5.81 1.93 11.36
C ALA A 80 -5.99 3.46 11.37
N ILE A 81 -7.22 3.96 11.55
CA ILE A 81 -7.49 5.40 11.65
C ILE A 81 -6.83 6.02 12.88
N ASP A 82 -6.92 5.35 14.02
CA ASP A 82 -6.32 5.86 15.26
C ASP A 82 -4.79 5.96 15.12
N ARG A 83 -4.14 4.98 14.49
CA ARG A 83 -2.71 5.05 14.15
C ARG A 83 -2.41 6.15 13.14
N LEU A 84 -3.19 6.26 12.07
CA LEU A 84 -3.02 7.30 11.05
C LEU A 84 -3.08 8.71 11.67
N ARG A 85 -4.04 8.95 12.58
CA ARG A 85 -4.17 10.22 13.31
C ARG A 85 -2.98 10.48 14.23
N ALA A 86 -2.50 9.45 14.92
CA ALA A 86 -1.31 9.56 15.77
C ALA A 86 -0.06 9.95 14.98
N HIS A 87 0.06 9.48 13.73
CA HIS A 87 1.23 9.72 12.88
C HIS A 87 1.17 11.04 12.08
N GLU A 88 0.05 11.77 12.05
CA GLU A 88 -0.04 13.04 11.32
C GLU A 88 1.08 14.03 11.74
N HIS A 89 1.43 14.06 13.02
CA HIS A 89 2.49 14.95 13.51
C HIS A 89 3.88 14.52 13.03
N SER A 90 4.17 13.22 13.07
CA SER A 90 5.45 12.66 12.61
C SER A 90 5.62 12.80 11.09
N ARG A 91 4.54 12.67 10.34
CA ARG A 91 4.55 12.86 8.88
C ARG A 91 4.84 14.30 8.46
N ARG A 92 4.42 15.31 9.25
CA ARG A 92 4.75 16.72 9.01
C ARG A 92 6.24 17.04 9.21
N ALA A 93 6.92 16.29 10.05
CA ALA A 93 8.35 16.43 10.31
C ALA A 93 9.22 15.53 9.40
N TYR A 94 8.60 14.77 8.49
CA TYR A 94 9.30 13.85 7.61
C TYR A 94 10.14 14.58 6.57
N VAL A 95 11.36 14.08 6.31
CA VAL A 95 12.29 14.70 5.35
C VAL A 95 12.04 14.15 3.95
N GLY A 96 11.61 15.01 3.05
CA GLY A 96 11.32 14.66 1.66
C GLY A 96 9.90 14.11 1.44
N PRO A 97 9.61 13.60 0.23
CA PRO A 97 8.32 13.03 -0.09
C PRO A 97 8.11 11.74 0.69
N TRP A 98 7.03 11.64 1.41
CA TRP A 98 6.65 10.39 2.06
C TRP A 98 5.90 9.51 1.05
N LEU A 99 6.43 8.33 0.78
CA LEU A 99 5.78 7.31 -0.06
C LEU A 99 5.33 6.12 0.79
N PRO A 100 4.24 5.44 0.42
CA PRO A 100 3.86 4.15 1.01
C PRO A 100 4.98 3.11 0.89
N GLU A 101 5.03 2.16 1.83
CA GLU A 101 5.92 1.01 1.75
C GLU A 101 5.54 0.15 0.54
N PRO A 102 6.48 -0.21 -0.35
CA PRO A 102 6.17 -0.97 -1.55
C PRO A 102 5.89 -2.43 -1.23
N ILE A 103 4.87 -3.02 -1.86
CA ILE A 103 4.65 -4.46 -1.86
C ILE A 103 5.34 -5.03 -3.10
N VAL A 104 6.35 -5.86 -2.88
CA VAL A 104 7.05 -6.57 -3.97
C VAL A 104 6.58 -8.02 -3.99
N THR A 105 6.05 -8.43 -5.13
CA THR A 105 5.64 -9.82 -5.39
C THR A 105 6.62 -10.44 -6.37
N ASP A 106 7.25 -11.52 -5.98
CA ASP A 106 8.10 -12.33 -6.85
C ASP A 106 7.51 -13.74 -7.02
N GLU A 107 8.17 -14.57 -7.84
CA GLU A 107 7.75 -15.95 -8.08
C GLU A 107 7.78 -16.83 -6.82
N ARG A 108 8.45 -16.37 -5.74
CA ARG A 108 8.60 -17.07 -4.46
C ARG A 108 7.51 -16.69 -3.46
N THR A 109 6.73 -15.64 -3.73
CA THR A 109 5.64 -15.23 -2.87
C THR A 109 4.52 -16.27 -2.93
N LEU A 110 4.20 -16.86 -1.79
CA LEU A 110 3.13 -17.87 -1.71
C LEU A 110 1.78 -17.21 -2.10
N PRO A 111 0.88 -17.94 -2.79
CA PRO A 111 -0.43 -17.41 -3.20
C PRO A 111 -1.24 -16.82 -2.04
N GLU A 112 -1.13 -17.41 -0.86
CA GLU A 112 -1.80 -16.98 0.37
C GLU A 112 -1.23 -15.70 1.00
N ASP A 113 0.03 -15.37 0.68
CA ASP A 113 0.69 -14.14 1.12
C ASP A 113 0.55 -13.01 0.10
N ARG A 114 0.04 -13.30 -1.09
CA ARG A 114 -0.28 -12.27 -2.06
C ARG A 114 -1.44 -11.44 -1.51
N VAL A 115 -1.18 -10.18 -1.23
CA VAL A 115 -2.24 -9.18 -1.07
C VAL A 115 -3.11 -9.27 -2.32
N THR A 116 -4.43 -9.20 -2.17
CA THR A 116 -5.32 -9.12 -3.34
C THR A 116 -4.98 -7.83 -4.06
N LEU A 117 -4.10 -7.92 -5.05
CA LEU A 117 -3.58 -6.78 -5.78
C LEU A 117 -4.62 -6.39 -6.82
N ASP A 118 -5.59 -5.60 -6.41
CA ASP A 118 -6.47 -4.87 -7.31
C ASP A 118 -5.91 -3.46 -7.60
N ASP A 119 -6.57 -2.70 -8.44
CA ASP A 119 -6.16 -1.34 -8.80
C ASP A 119 -6.01 -0.42 -7.57
N SER A 120 -6.62 -0.74 -6.44
CA SER A 120 -6.58 0.09 -5.23
C SER A 120 -5.27 0.00 -4.43
N VAL A 121 -4.38 -0.93 -4.73
CA VAL A 121 -3.03 -1.02 -4.13
C VAL A 121 -1.93 -0.46 -5.04
N ARG A 122 -2.27 0.00 -6.25
CA ARG A 122 -1.28 0.65 -7.11
C ARG A 122 -0.65 1.85 -6.41
N MET A 123 0.66 1.99 -6.55
CA MET A 123 1.41 3.06 -5.88
C MET A 123 0.85 4.45 -6.23
N ALA A 124 0.46 4.67 -7.48
CA ALA A 124 -0.17 5.90 -7.94
C ALA A 124 -1.38 6.30 -7.09
N LEU A 125 -2.31 5.36 -6.86
CA LEU A 125 -3.48 5.63 -6.03
C LEU A 125 -3.10 5.83 -4.56
N LEU A 126 -2.20 5.00 -4.02
CA LEU A 126 -1.75 5.14 -2.63
C LEU A 126 -1.13 6.51 -2.37
N VAL A 127 -0.33 7.04 -3.31
CA VAL A 127 0.26 8.39 -3.22
C VAL A 127 -0.82 9.47 -3.23
N VAL A 128 -1.88 9.32 -4.04
CA VAL A 128 -3.01 10.25 -4.02
C VAL A 128 -3.77 10.16 -2.70
N LEU A 129 -3.95 8.96 -2.15
CA LEU A 129 -4.60 8.74 -0.86
C LEU A 129 -3.83 9.43 0.30
N GLU A 130 -2.49 9.56 0.19
CA GLU A 130 -1.69 10.30 1.19
C GLU A 130 -2.02 11.80 1.24
N GLN A 131 -2.59 12.37 0.19
CA GLN A 131 -3.01 13.77 0.14
C GLN A 131 -4.41 14.01 0.72
N LEU A 132 -5.14 12.95 1.06
CA LEU A 132 -6.46 13.02 1.66
C LEU A 132 -6.36 13.16 3.17
N THR A 133 -7.37 13.79 3.76
CA THR A 133 -7.54 13.72 5.21
C THR A 133 -7.84 12.28 5.65
N PRO A 134 -7.52 11.89 6.90
CA PRO A 134 -7.86 10.55 7.39
C PRO A 134 -9.32 10.15 7.17
N ALA A 135 -10.25 11.07 7.39
CA ALA A 135 -11.68 10.84 7.19
C ALA A 135 -12.05 10.63 5.71
N GLU A 136 -11.44 11.40 4.78
CA GLU A 136 -11.67 11.26 3.34
C GLU A 136 -11.10 9.95 2.82
N ARG A 137 -9.84 9.60 3.20
CA ARG A 137 -9.20 8.34 2.85
C ARG A 137 -10.03 7.15 3.30
N THR A 138 -10.41 7.14 4.58
CA THR A 138 -11.17 6.04 5.16
C THR A 138 -12.55 5.91 4.53
N ALA A 139 -13.29 7.01 4.37
CA ALA A 139 -14.64 6.96 3.78
C ALA A 139 -14.60 6.45 2.34
N PHE A 140 -13.61 6.83 1.54
CA PHE A 140 -13.41 6.33 0.19
C PHE A 140 -13.09 4.83 0.19
N LEU A 141 -12.05 4.42 0.93
CA LEU A 141 -11.64 3.02 0.94
C LEU A 141 -12.75 2.09 1.43
N LEU A 142 -13.40 2.43 2.54
CA LEU A 142 -14.43 1.56 3.11
C LEU A 142 -15.67 1.44 2.22
N HIS A 143 -16.04 2.49 1.48
CA HIS A 143 -17.19 2.45 0.59
C HIS A 143 -16.85 1.91 -0.80
N ASP A 144 -15.82 2.48 -1.46
CA ASP A 144 -15.55 2.21 -2.87
C ASP A 144 -14.72 0.93 -3.10
N VAL A 145 -13.95 0.48 -2.09
CA VAL A 145 -13.10 -0.71 -2.19
C VAL A 145 -13.68 -1.89 -1.38
N PHE A 146 -14.20 -1.61 -0.19
CA PHE A 146 -14.67 -2.66 0.73
C PHE A 146 -16.20 -2.79 0.83
N ASP A 147 -16.95 -1.97 0.08
CA ASP A 147 -18.42 -2.01 -0.06
C ASP A 147 -19.18 -1.88 1.26
N LEU A 148 -18.65 -1.09 2.23
CA LEU A 148 -19.36 -0.81 3.46
C LEU A 148 -20.43 0.28 3.26
N SER A 149 -21.55 0.13 3.97
CA SER A 149 -22.59 1.16 4.01
C SER A 149 -22.11 2.43 4.73
N PHE A 150 -22.66 3.60 4.36
CA PHE A 150 -22.30 4.85 5.01
C PHE A 150 -22.70 4.90 6.50
N ASP A 151 -23.65 4.11 6.94
CA ASP A 151 -24.00 3.98 8.34
C ASP A 151 -22.85 3.32 9.12
N ARG A 152 -22.29 2.22 8.61
CA ARG A 152 -21.12 1.57 9.19
C ARG A 152 -19.87 2.47 9.15
N ILE A 153 -19.66 3.20 8.05
CA ILE A 153 -18.54 4.14 7.92
C ILE A 153 -18.67 5.28 8.93
N ALA A 154 -19.89 5.78 9.17
CA ALA A 154 -20.14 6.80 10.18
C ALA A 154 -19.78 6.31 11.60
N GLU A 155 -20.11 5.06 11.93
CA GLU A 155 -19.69 4.43 13.20
C GLU A 155 -18.17 4.34 13.33
N VAL A 156 -17.46 4.00 12.24
CA VAL A 156 -15.98 3.93 12.21
C VAL A 156 -15.37 5.31 12.44
N LEU A 157 -15.91 6.35 11.78
CA LEU A 157 -15.38 7.71 11.81
C LEU A 157 -15.81 8.51 13.04
N GLY A 158 -16.79 8.02 13.82
CA GLY A 158 -17.44 8.80 14.89
C GLY A 158 -18.19 10.01 14.34
N SER A 159 -18.89 9.85 13.21
CA SER A 159 -19.54 10.93 12.47
C SER A 159 -20.97 10.58 12.07
N SER A 160 -21.63 11.42 11.25
CA SER A 160 -22.93 11.07 10.68
C SER A 160 -22.78 10.42 9.29
N PRO A 161 -23.76 9.60 8.85
CA PRO A 161 -23.78 9.03 7.49
C PRO A 161 -23.69 10.09 6.38
N ALA A 162 -24.28 11.26 6.60
CA ALA A 162 -24.19 12.40 5.68
C ALA A 162 -22.76 12.94 5.59
N ALA A 163 -22.06 13.08 6.72
CA ALA A 163 -20.66 13.50 6.76
C ALA A 163 -19.72 12.47 6.11
N ALA A 164 -19.97 11.17 6.32
CA ALA A 164 -19.23 10.10 5.67
C ALA A 164 -19.39 10.14 4.14
N ARG A 165 -20.63 10.29 3.61
CA ARG A 165 -20.88 10.48 2.16
C ARG A 165 -20.13 11.70 1.61
N GLN A 166 -20.17 12.82 2.32
CA GLN A 166 -19.46 14.03 1.90
C GLN A 166 -17.94 13.84 1.86
N SER A 167 -17.37 13.11 2.82
CA SER A 167 -15.94 12.78 2.83
C SER A 167 -15.55 11.89 1.64
N ALA A 168 -16.30 10.82 1.36
CA ALA A 168 -16.09 9.97 0.18
C ALA A 168 -16.22 10.75 -1.13
N SER A 169 -17.22 11.66 -1.24
CA SER A 169 -17.38 12.51 -2.42
C SER A 169 -16.20 13.47 -2.62
N ARG A 170 -15.64 14.05 -1.55
CA ARG A 170 -14.43 14.89 -1.66
C ARG A 170 -13.22 14.08 -2.08
N ALA A 171 -13.05 12.87 -1.52
CA ALA A 171 -11.98 11.96 -1.90
C ALA A 171 -12.03 11.61 -3.38
N ARG A 172 -13.20 11.16 -3.90
CA ARG A 172 -13.38 10.83 -5.32
C ARG A 172 -13.01 12.01 -6.23
N ARG A 173 -13.42 13.23 -5.90
CA ARG A 173 -13.08 14.42 -6.70
C ARG A 173 -11.57 14.68 -6.72
N ARG A 174 -10.87 14.50 -5.60
CA ARG A 174 -9.41 14.64 -5.56
C ARG A 174 -8.72 13.55 -6.35
N ILE A 175 -9.16 12.29 -6.24
CA ILE A 175 -8.62 11.17 -7.00
C ILE A 175 -8.82 11.40 -8.51
N ALA A 176 -10.03 11.77 -8.93
CA ALA A 176 -10.33 12.04 -10.35
C ALA A 176 -9.48 13.21 -10.92
N ALA A 177 -9.17 14.23 -10.10
CA ALA A 177 -8.30 15.33 -10.52
C ALA A 177 -6.86 14.90 -10.83
N HIS A 178 -6.40 13.74 -10.34
CA HIS A 178 -5.07 13.18 -10.63
C HIS A 178 -5.06 12.28 -11.88
N GLY A 179 -6.18 12.09 -12.56
CA GLY A 179 -6.31 11.48 -13.88
C GLY A 179 -6.74 10.02 -13.87
N GLU A 180 -7.99 9.73 -14.25
CA GLU A 180 -8.53 8.37 -14.41
C GLU A 180 -7.91 7.62 -15.62
N ALA A 181 -7.35 8.32 -16.59
CA ALA A 181 -6.95 7.75 -17.88
C ALA A 181 -5.59 7.01 -17.88
N ARG A 182 -4.88 6.97 -16.74
CA ARG A 182 -3.51 6.43 -16.69
C ARG A 182 -3.42 4.96 -16.28
N PHE A 183 -4.54 4.28 -16.07
CA PHE A 183 -4.55 2.93 -15.50
C PHE A 183 -4.68 1.79 -16.51
N ALA A 184 -4.80 2.05 -17.81
CA ALA A 184 -5.02 1.02 -18.82
C ALA A 184 -3.79 0.91 -19.76
N VAL A 185 -2.69 0.39 -19.21
CA VAL A 185 -1.53 0.02 -20.07
C VAL A 185 -1.47 -1.49 -20.18
N ASP A 186 -1.21 -1.99 -21.39
CA ASP A 186 -0.94 -3.41 -21.61
C ASP A 186 0.20 -3.89 -20.69
N PRO A 187 -0.03 -4.87 -19.79
CA PRO A 187 0.99 -5.34 -18.84
C PRO A 187 2.29 -5.76 -19.49
N ALA A 188 2.23 -6.33 -20.71
CA ALA A 188 3.43 -6.72 -21.46
C ALA A 188 4.20 -5.49 -21.96
N ALA A 189 3.51 -4.41 -22.33
CA ALA A 189 4.16 -3.15 -22.72
C ALA A 189 4.80 -2.47 -21.50
N ALA A 190 4.12 -2.43 -20.35
CA ALA A 190 4.64 -1.91 -19.10
C ALA A 190 5.91 -2.67 -18.67
N ARG A 191 5.88 -4.02 -18.74
CA ARG A 191 7.05 -4.84 -18.41
C ARG A 191 8.24 -4.54 -19.32
N ARG A 192 8.04 -4.43 -20.64
CA ARG A 192 9.10 -4.06 -21.60
C ARG A 192 9.70 -2.69 -21.30
N LEU A 193 8.88 -1.72 -20.88
CA LEU A 193 9.38 -0.39 -20.49
C LEU A 193 10.21 -0.47 -19.19
N SER A 194 9.78 -1.25 -18.21
CA SER A 194 10.54 -1.49 -16.98
C SER A 194 11.87 -2.19 -17.24
N GLU A 195 11.91 -3.15 -18.16
CA GLU A 195 13.14 -3.84 -18.59
C GLU A 195 14.12 -2.88 -19.26
N ARG A 196 13.63 -2.03 -20.17
CA ARG A 196 14.46 -1.00 -20.82
C ARG A 196 14.98 0.03 -19.81
N PHE A 197 14.14 0.45 -18.86
CA PHE A 197 14.55 1.35 -17.80
C PHE A 197 15.64 0.72 -16.93
N ALA A 198 15.45 -0.53 -16.49
CA ALA A 198 16.41 -1.26 -15.66
C ALA A 198 17.77 -1.45 -16.39
N ALA A 199 17.77 -1.76 -17.67
CA ALA A 199 18.98 -1.88 -18.49
C ALA A 199 19.73 -0.53 -18.58
N ALA A 200 19.04 0.55 -18.97
CA ALA A 200 19.63 1.88 -19.05
C ALA A 200 20.15 2.37 -17.68
N ALA A 201 19.45 2.07 -16.59
CA ALA A 201 19.89 2.38 -15.23
C ALA A 201 21.16 1.62 -14.84
N SER A 202 21.25 0.33 -15.19
CA SER A 202 22.42 -0.52 -14.95
C SER A 202 23.66 -0.02 -15.68
N ASP A 203 23.46 0.44 -16.92
CA ASP A 203 24.56 0.92 -17.78
C ASP A 203 24.93 2.38 -17.50
N GLY A 204 24.15 3.09 -16.68
CA GLY A 204 24.30 4.53 -16.45
C GLY A 204 23.95 5.37 -17.70
N ASP A 205 23.14 4.81 -18.61
CA ASP A 205 22.74 5.42 -19.90
C ASP A 205 21.64 6.48 -19.68
N LEU A 206 22.05 7.75 -19.64
CA LEU A 206 21.15 8.89 -19.49
C LEU A 206 20.14 8.97 -20.66
N ASP A 207 20.64 8.81 -21.89
CA ASP A 207 19.79 8.95 -23.10
C ASP A 207 18.78 7.80 -23.18
N GLY A 208 19.19 6.59 -22.80
CA GLY A 208 18.31 5.43 -22.70
C GLY A 208 17.19 5.63 -21.65
N LEU A 209 17.51 6.23 -20.50
CA LEU A 209 16.51 6.59 -19.49
C LEU A 209 15.54 7.66 -20.02
N VAL A 210 16.06 8.74 -20.60
CA VAL A 210 15.22 9.81 -21.19
C VAL A 210 14.32 9.25 -22.29
N ALA A 211 14.79 8.30 -23.08
CA ALA A 211 14.00 7.71 -24.17
C ALA A 211 12.79 6.89 -23.69
N VAL A 212 12.78 6.37 -22.48
CA VAL A 212 11.64 5.62 -21.91
C VAL A 212 10.72 6.49 -21.06
N LEU A 213 11.18 7.67 -20.61
CA LEU A 213 10.40 8.61 -19.83
C LEU A 213 9.51 9.50 -20.69
N ALA A 214 8.33 9.88 -20.18
CA ALA A 214 7.52 10.94 -20.77
C ALA A 214 8.21 12.29 -20.60
N THR A 215 8.03 13.22 -21.53
CA THR A 215 8.68 14.54 -21.50
C THR A 215 8.39 15.29 -20.20
N ASP A 216 7.19 15.12 -19.63
CA ASP A 216 6.72 15.71 -18.39
C ASP A 216 6.77 14.73 -17.19
N ALA A 217 7.55 13.66 -17.30
CA ALA A 217 7.68 12.65 -16.24
C ALA A 217 8.02 13.26 -14.89
N THR A 218 7.50 12.66 -13.82
CA THR A 218 7.74 13.10 -12.45
C THR A 218 8.44 12.00 -11.66
N GLY A 219 9.49 12.36 -10.90
CA GLY A 219 10.20 11.47 -9.97
C GLY A 219 9.96 11.86 -8.52
N TRP A 220 9.52 10.91 -7.71
CA TRP A 220 9.34 11.05 -6.26
C TRP A 220 10.34 10.10 -5.61
N PHE A 221 11.24 10.61 -4.75
CA PHE A 221 12.31 9.79 -4.17
C PHE A 221 12.28 9.90 -2.66
N ASP A 222 11.69 8.90 -2.01
CA ASP A 222 11.58 8.80 -0.56
C ASP A 222 12.85 8.16 0.01
N SER A 223 13.72 8.99 0.59
CA SER A 223 14.91 8.56 1.30
C SER A 223 14.75 8.59 2.82
N GLY A 224 13.70 9.23 3.35
CA GLY A 224 13.53 9.49 4.78
C GLY A 224 14.69 10.28 5.40
N GLY A 225 15.43 11.04 4.58
CA GLY A 225 16.64 11.76 5.01
C GLY A 225 17.88 10.89 5.16
N ALA A 226 17.83 9.59 4.82
CA ALA A 226 18.96 8.67 4.97
C ALA A 226 20.13 8.94 4.00
N TYR A 227 19.87 9.62 2.88
CA TYR A 227 20.88 9.90 1.86
C TYR A 227 21.05 11.42 1.65
N PRO A 228 22.23 11.99 2.00
CA PRO A 228 22.53 13.39 1.73
C PRO A 228 22.39 13.72 0.24
N GLY A 229 21.72 14.81 -0.08
CA GLY A 229 21.49 15.26 -1.47
C GLY A 229 20.32 14.58 -2.18
N ALA A 230 19.57 13.67 -1.52
CA ALA A 230 18.32 13.17 -2.06
C ALA A 230 17.30 14.33 -2.19
N PRO A 231 16.49 14.35 -3.29
CA PRO A 231 15.47 15.38 -3.46
C PRO A 231 14.46 15.37 -2.33
N THR A 232 14.13 16.54 -1.82
CA THR A 232 13.07 16.72 -0.82
C THR A 232 11.71 17.08 -1.45
N GLU A 233 11.72 17.35 -2.75
CA GLU A 233 10.52 17.65 -3.55
C GLU A 233 10.51 16.82 -4.83
N PRO A 234 9.33 16.66 -5.48
CA PRO A 234 9.24 15.94 -6.75
C PRO A 234 10.07 16.60 -7.85
N VAL A 235 10.84 15.79 -8.56
CA VAL A 235 11.62 16.21 -9.73
C VAL A 235 10.74 16.09 -10.98
N ARG A 236 10.76 17.09 -11.86
CA ARG A 236 9.92 17.13 -13.07
C ARG A 236 10.74 17.22 -14.35
N GLY A 237 10.25 16.54 -15.39
CA GLY A 237 10.87 16.49 -16.72
C GLY A 237 11.80 15.29 -16.86
N ALA A 238 11.74 14.62 -18.02
CA ALA A 238 12.46 13.38 -18.30
C ALA A 238 13.96 13.46 -17.98
N GLU A 239 14.61 14.52 -18.46
CA GLU A 239 16.06 14.70 -18.30
C GLU A 239 16.44 14.92 -16.84
N GLN A 240 15.70 15.75 -16.11
CA GLN A 240 15.95 16.04 -14.70
C GLN A 240 15.72 14.80 -13.83
N VAL A 241 14.64 14.05 -14.11
CA VAL A 241 14.34 12.80 -13.41
C VAL A 241 15.45 11.77 -13.65
N ALA A 242 15.89 11.57 -14.91
CA ALA A 242 16.95 10.65 -15.25
C ALA A 242 18.29 11.04 -14.61
N ARG A 243 18.67 12.32 -14.66
CA ARG A 243 19.92 12.83 -14.02
C ARG A 243 19.89 12.65 -12.50
N GLN A 244 18.78 12.99 -11.86
CA GLN A 244 18.65 12.87 -10.40
C GLN A 244 18.68 11.40 -9.97
N PHE A 245 18.04 10.53 -10.73
CA PHE A 245 18.06 9.10 -10.48
C PHE A 245 19.49 8.53 -10.61
N LEU A 246 20.18 8.82 -11.71
CA LEU A 246 21.57 8.38 -11.90
C LEU A 246 22.54 8.97 -10.86
N ALA A 247 22.33 10.21 -10.43
CA ALA A 247 23.14 10.80 -9.35
C ALA A 247 22.99 10.03 -8.02
N GLY A 248 21.81 9.48 -7.76
CA GLY A 248 21.53 8.68 -6.55
C GLY A 248 22.06 7.24 -6.61
N VAL A 249 22.23 6.68 -7.80
CA VAL A 249 22.57 5.25 -7.99
C VAL A 249 23.92 5.03 -8.65
N GLY A 250 24.52 6.06 -9.27
CA GLY A 250 25.74 5.95 -10.06
C GLY A 250 26.94 5.50 -9.24
N GLY A 251 27.75 4.60 -9.82
CA GLY A 251 29.02 4.15 -9.23
C GLY A 251 28.90 3.23 -8.01
N LEU A 252 27.69 2.81 -7.63
CA LEU A 252 27.46 2.01 -6.42
C LEU A 252 27.49 0.49 -6.66
N GLY A 253 27.65 0.03 -7.91
CA GLY A 253 27.61 -1.40 -8.26
C GLY A 253 26.28 -2.04 -7.91
N LEU A 254 25.18 -1.43 -8.37
CA LEU A 254 23.81 -1.87 -8.10
C LEU A 254 23.33 -2.83 -9.18
N ASP A 255 22.45 -3.76 -8.77
CA ASP A 255 21.72 -4.67 -9.63
C ASP A 255 20.25 -4.21 -9.71
N PHE A 256 19.74 -4.09 -10.93
CA PHE A 256 18.38 -3.62 -11.23
C PHE A 256 17.55 -4.78 -11.78
N ARG A 257 16.52 -5.20 -11.05
CA ARG A 257 15.65 -6.31 -11.47
C ARG A 257 14.22 -5.87 -11.58
N VAL A 258 13.59 -6.25 -12.68
CA VAL A 258 12.15 -6.07 -12.84
C VAL A 258 11.42 -7.07 -11.96
N ALA A 259 10.49 -6.56 -11.17
CA ALA A 259 9.59 -7.33 -10.30
C ALA A 259 8.20 -6.70 -10.34
N GLU A 260 7.21 -7.39 -9.83
CA GLU A 260 5.91 -6.80 -9.60
C GLU A 260 5.94 -5.96 -8.32
N VAL A 261 5.63 -4.68 -8.43
CA VAL A 261 5.58 -3.71 -7.34
C VAL A 261 4.17 -3.14 -7.27
N ASN A 262 3.47 -3.40 -6.17
CA ASN A 262 2.08 -2.97 -6.00
C ASN A 262 1.16 -3.36 -7.17
N GLY A 263 1.34 -4.58 -7.71
CA GLY A 263 0.53 -5.11 -8.82
C GLY A 263 0.93 -4.65 -10.22
N GLU A 264 1.99 -3.85 -10.36
CA GLU A 264 2.48 -3.38 -11.65
C GLU A 264 3.98 -3.69 -11.84
N PRO A 265 4.47 -3.79 -13.09
CA PRO A 265 5.89 -3.95 -13.34
C PRO A 265 6.68 -2.76 -12.81
N GLY A 266 7.59 -3.01 -11.88
CA GLY A 266 8.49 -2.03 -11.29
C GLY A 266 9.93 -2.55 -11.26
N VAL A 267 10.81 -1.88 -10.53
CA VAL A 267 12.22 -2.25 -10.44
C VAL A 267 12.68 -2.33 -8.99
N VAL A 268 13.27 -3.46 -8.62
CA VAL A 268 13.94 -3.66 -7.33
C VAL A 268 15.43 -3.42 -7.54
N VAL A 269 16.00 -2.53 -6.74
CA VAL A 269 17.41 -2.16 -6.79
C VAL A 269 18.14 -2.80 -5.62
N ARG A 270 19.18 -3.58 -5.92
CA ARG A 270 19.95 -4.31 -4.94
C ARG A 270 21.42 -3.89 -4.94
N ARG A 271 22.01 -3.95 -3.76
CA ARG A 271 23.46 -3.90 -3.58
C ARG A 271 23.89 -5.18 -2.89
N ARG A 272 24.57 -6.07 -3.62
CA ARG A 272 24.79 -7.47 -3.17
C ARG A 272 23.45 -8.13 -2.85
N ASP A 273 23.27 -8.69 -1.66
CA ASP A 273 22.04 -9.38 -1.24
C ASP A 273 21.00 -8.47 -0.59
N ARG A 274 21.25 -7.14 -0.53
CA ARG A 274 20.36 -6.20 0.17
C ARG A 274 19.58 -5.34 -0.81
N VAL A 275 18.28 -5.25 -0.62
CA VAL A 275 17.44 -4.26 -1.33
C VAL A 275 17.77 -2.87 -0.78
N VAL A 276 18.06 -1.93 -1.67
CA VAL A 276 18.40 -0.53 -1.32
C VAL A 276 17.38 0.46 -1.86
N SER A 277 16.61 0.07 -2.86
CA SER A 277 15.46 0.85 -3.34
C SER A 277 14.46 -0.03 -4.05
N VAL A 278 13.21 0.39 -4.07
CA VAL A 278 12.13 -0.17 -4.89
C VAL A 278 11.50 0.97 -5.67
N LEU A 279 11.34 0.80 -6.98
CA LEU A 279 10.76 1.77 -7.88
C LEU A 279 9.42 1.25 -8.38
N ALA A 280 8.34 1.88 -7.97
CA ALA A 280 7.06 1.71 -8.63
C ALA A 280 6.98 2.69 -9.80
N LEU A 281 6.54 2.21 -10.97
CA LEU A 281 6.51 2.96 -12.21
C LEU A 281 5.07 3.18 -12.66
N GLU A 282 4.75 4.38 -13.12
CA GLU A 282 3.48 4.66 -13.78
C GLU A 282 3.68 4.77 -15.29
N PHE A 283 2.70 4.30 -16.04
CA PHE A 283 2.79 4.21 -17.49
C PHE A 283 1.59 4.90 -18.16
N ALA A 284 1.84 5.64 -19.22
CA ALA A 284 0.82 6.10 -20.16
C ALA A 284 1.46 6.31 -21.54
N ASP A 285 0.70 6.12 -22.61
CA ASP A 285 1.09 6.40 -23.98
C ASP A 285 2.44 5.79 -24.40
N GLY A 286 2.74 4.58 -23.91
CA GLY A 286 3.96 3.85 -24.20
C GLY A 286 5.22 4.44 -23.55
N ARG A 287 5.08 5.22 -22.48
CA ARG A 287 6.17 5.83 -21.72
C ARG A 287 5.94 5.71 -20.22
N ILE A 288 7.01 5.88 -19.44
CA ILE A 288 6.97 6.00 -17.97
C ILE A 288 6.65 7.46 -17.65
N THR A 289 5.52 7.71 -16.99
CA THR A 289 5.05 9.05 -16.62
C THR A 289 5.42 9.45 -15.20
N ALA A 290 5.61 8.46 -14.30
CA ALA A 290 6.09 8.74 -12.96
C ALA A 290 6.98 7.60 -12.43
N ILE A 291 7.91 7.98 -11.54
CA ILE A 291 8.75 7.07 -10.77
C ILE A 291 8.53 7.37 -9.28
N HIS A 292 8.06 6.39 -8.54
CA HIS A 292 7.96 6.43 -7.08
C HIS A 292 9.04 5.55 -6.48
N GLY A 293 10.19 6.17 -6.16
CA GLY A 293 11.36 5.48 -5.63
C GLY A 293 11.38 5.47 -4.11
N VAL A 294 11.22 4.32 -3.48
CA VAL A 294 11.37 4.14 -2.04
C VAL A 294 12.77 3.63 -1.76
N GLY A 295 13.63 4.49 -1.21
CA GLY A 295 15.00 4.18 -0.78
C GLY A 295 15.19 4.29 0.73
N ASN A 296 14.16 4.66 1.49
CA ASN A 296 14.22 4.71 2.95
C ASN A 296 14.42 3.31 3.54
N PRO A 297 15.56 3.04 4.22
CA PRO A 297 15.84 1.70 4.77
C PRO A 297 14.80 1.20 5.77
N ALA A 298 14.11 2.11 6.50
CA ALA A 298 13.08 1.75 7.45
C ALA A 298 11.82 1.17 6.76
N LYS A 299 11.60 1.48 5.48
CA LYS A 299 10.47 1.03 4.67
C LYS A 299 10.75 -0.19 3.80
N LEU A 300 11.96 -0.72 3.82
CA LEU A 300 12.40 -1.83 2.95
C LEU A 300 12.71 -3.12 3.71
N GLY A 301 12.56 -3.14 5.03
CA GLY A 301 12.94 -4.28 5.86
C GLY A 301 12.17 -5.57 5.56
N HIS A 302 10.98 -5.47 5.00
CA HIS A 302 10.12 -6.59 4.61
C HIS A 302 10.36 -7.08 3.18
N VAL A 303 11.09 -6.32 2.34
CA VAL A 303 11.42 -6.71 0.95
C VAL A 303 12.68 -7.58 0.95
N ARG A 304 12.56 -8.80 0.43
CA ARG A 304 13.63 -9.81 0.40
C ARG A 304 14.26 -9.98 -0.97
#